data_2aace435b8e025099366f24db432c2a9
#
_entry.id   2aace435b8e025099366f24db432c2a9
#
_cell.length_a   1.000
_cell.length_b   1.000
_cell.length_c   1.000
_cell.angle_alpha   90.00
_cell.angle_beta   90.00
_cell.angle_gamma   90.00
#
_symmetry.space_group_name_H-M   'P 1'
#
loop_
_entity.id
_entity.type
_entity.pdbx_description
1 polymer ?
#
loop_
_entity_poly.entity_id
_entity_poly.type
_entity_poly.pdbx_seq_one_letter_code
_entity_poly.pdbx_strand_id
1 'polypeptide(L)'
;MNTQNTVSDEIIGDEENNETSLPEEKENPYIKIIHDYIQSVRENDTALQNSFIEGMDKECFSYIRENARKKSQGDCAMIEDNVVFKWARDFYNDGIALKELEEKKAKEQKESEKKAKAKADAERKKILDEFYSKPMTEKKNVNTDDFVQLELF
;
A
#
# COMPACT_ATOMS: atom_id res chain seq x y z
N MET A 1 -32.95 -32.51 54.74
CA MET A 1 -33.29 -33.55 53.76
C MET A 1 -32.93 -32.98 52.41
N ASN A 2 -31.70 -33.31 51.93
CA ASN A 2 -31.42 -34.23 50.84
C ASN A 2 -32.21 -33.85 49.58
N THR A 3 -31.60 -33.54 48.47
CA THR A 3 -30.76 -34.43 47.67
C THR A 3 -29.93 -33.65 46.65
N GLN A 4 -28.73 -34.14 46.54
CA GLN A 4 -27.79 -33.92 45.42
C GLN A 4 -28.42 -34.34 44.09
N ASN A 5 -28.03 -33.67 43.01
CA ASN A 5 -27.78 -34.39 41.78
C ASN A 5 -26.71 -33.68 40.92
N THR A 6 -25.62 -34.35 40.83
CA THR A 6 -24.54 -34.23 39.88
C THR A 6 -24.95 -34.84 38.55
N VAL A 7 -24.66 -34.19 37.44
CA VAL A 7 -24.36 -34.83 36.13
C VAL A 7 -23.57 -33.82 35.33
N SER A 8 -22.27 -33.98 35.20
CA SER A 8 -21.52 -34.54 34.06
C SER A 8 -21.55 -33.68 32.80
N ASP A 9 -20.40 -32.98 32.59
CA ASP A 9 -19.55 -33.01 31.39
C ASP A 9 -20.22 -33.38 30.09
N GLU A 10 -20.21 -32.41 29.19
CA GLU A 10 -19.82 -32.64 27.80
C GLU A 10 -19.17 -31.39 27.23
N ILE A 11 -17.85 -31.48 27.06
CA ILE A 11 -17.00 -30.56 26.32
C ILE A 11 -17.30 -30.86 24.85
N ILE A 12 -17.99 -29.96 24.18
CA ILE A 12 -17.98 -29.91 22.72
C ILE A 12 -17.09 -28.74 22.36
N GLY A 13 -15.90 -29.07 21.87
CA GLY A 13 -14.99 -28.13 21.29
C GLY A 13 -15.58 -27.61 19.97
N ASP A 14 -16.02 -26.36 19.96
CA ASP A 14 -16.21 -25.59 18.74
C ASP A 14 -14.87 -24.93 18.43
N GLU A 15 -14.23 -25.46 17.40
CA GLU A 15 -13.12 -24.79 16.71
C GLU A 15 -13.68 -23.50 16.10
N GLU A 16 -13.62 -22.41 16.89
CA GLU A 16 -13.79 -21.08 16.34
C GLU A 16 -12.66 -20.82 15.33
N ASN A 17 -13.04 -20.93 14.06
CA ASN A 17 -12.36 -20.31 12.95
C ASN A 17 -12.20 -18.82 13.27
N ASN A 18 -11.09 -18.47 13.87
CA ASN A 18 -10.68 -17.10 14.05
C ASN A 18 -10.19 -16.57 12.68
N GLU A 19 -11.14 -16.27 11.81
CA GLU A 19 -10.88 -15.36 10.71
C GLU A 19 -10.50 -14.03 11.33
N THR A 20 -9.19 -13.80 11.38
CA THR A 20 -8.59 -12.51 11.70
C THR A 20 -9.00 -11.55 10.59
N SER A 21 -10.21 -11.05 10.66
CA SER A 21 -10.62 -9.87 9.91
C SER A 21 -9.71 -8.75 10.40
N LEU A 22 -8.82 -8.30 9.51
CA LEU A 22 -8.06 -7.07 9.68
C LEU A 22 -9.04 -5.99 10.20
N PRO A 23 -8.71 -5.25 11.26
CA PRO A 23 -9.58 -4.21 11.74
C PRO A 23 -9.83 -3.26 10.57
N GLU A 24 -11.11 -3.12 10.18
CA GLU A 24 -11.55 -2.08 9.26
C GLU A 24 -10.99 -0.77 9.81
N GLU A 25 -10.08 -0.16 9.05
CA GLU A 25 -9.53 1.15 9.36
C GLU A 25 -10.74 2.09 9.48
N LYS A 26 -11.16 2.40 10.71
CA LYS A 26 -12.26 3.33 10.94
C LYS A 26 -11.89 4.62 10.27
N GLU A 27 -12.55 4.93 9.16
CA GLU A 27 -12.33 6.18 8.44
C GLU A 27 -12.43 7.35 9.41
N ASN A 28 -11.42 8.18 9.42
CA ASN A 28 -11.38 9.33 10.30
C ASN A 28 -12.54 10.28 9.91
N PRO A 29 -13.50 10.57 10.81
CA PRO A 29 -14.68 11.36 10.50
C PRO A 29 -14.34 12.77 9.98
N TYR A 30 -13.20 13.30 10.35
CA TYR A 30 -12.74 14.61 9.88
C TYR A 30 -12.37 14.61 8.39
N ILE A 31 -11.88 13.51 7.86
CA ILE A 31 -11.59 13.36 6.42
C ILE A 31 -12.89 13.52 5.64
N LYS A 32 -13.96 12.88 6.09
CA LYS A 32 -15.28 13.00 5.45
C LYS A 32 -15.82 14.43 5.49
N ILE A 33 -15.71 15.11 6.62
CA ILE A 33 -16.15 16.52 6.77
C ILE A 33 -15.43 17.41 5.77
N ILE A 34 -14.12 17.25 5.62
CA ILE A 34 -13.30 18.01 4.67
C ILE A 34 -13.70 17.68 3.24
N HIS A 35 -13.89 16.40 2.92
CA HIS A 35 -14.36 15.96 1.60
C HIS A 35 -15.69 16.60 1.24
N ASP A 36 -16.69 16.49 2.11
CA ASP A 36 -18.04 17.03 1.89
C ASP A 36 -18.00 18.56 1.68
N TYR A 37 -17.15 19.26 2.45
CA TYR A 37 -16.93 20.69 2.26
C TYR A 37 -16.33 21.00 0.88
N ILE A 38 -15.27 20.32 0.48
CA ILE A 38 -14.62 20.51 -0.82
C ILE A 38 -15.60 20.25 -1.96
N GLN A 39 -16.41 19.19 -1.87
CA GLN A 39 -17.43 18.91 -2.87
C GLN A 39 -18.46 20.02 -2.99
N SER A 40 -18.94 20.57 -1.87
CA SER A 40 -19.91 21.65 -1.87
C SER A 40 -19.37 22.96 -2.46
N VAL A 41 -18.12 23.29 -2.17
CA VAL A 41 -17.48 24.52 -2.70
C VAL A 41 -17.12 24.36 -4.18
N ARG A 42 -16.69 23.16 -4.60
CA ARG A 42 -16.30 22.85 -5.97
C ARG A 42 -17.41 23.13 -6.99
N GLU A 43 -18.67 22.99 -6.60
CA GLU A 43 -19.81 23.28 -7.49
C GLU A 43 -19.84 24.76 -7.96
N ASN A 44 -19.31 25.67 -7.15
CA ASN A 44 -19.34 27.11 -7.39
C ASN A 44 -17.95 27.73 -7.64
N ASP A 45 -16.87 26.97 -7.50
CA ASP A 45 -15.49 27.44 -7.65
C ASP A 45 -14.80 26.75 -8.84
N THR A 46 -14.69 27.47 -9.96
CA THR A 46 -14.10 26.99 -11.20
C THR A 46 -12.61 26.64 -11.04
N ALA A 47 -11.87 27.35 -10.19
CA ALA A 47 -10.48 27.06 -9.93
C ALA A 47 -10.34 25.71 -9.23
N LEU A 48 -11.16 25.47 -8.24
CA LEU A 48 -11.19 24.20 -7.50
C LEU A 48 -11.71 23.05 -8.40
N GLN A 49 -12.66 23.30 -9.30
CA GLN A 49 -13.09 22.29 -10.30
C GLN A 49 -11.93 21.77 -11.14
N ASN A 50 -11.05 22.66 -11.59
CA ASN A 50 -9.94 22.34 -12.47
C ASN A 50 -8.76 21.70 -11.74
N SER A 51 -8.57 22.02 -10.47
CA SER A 51 -7.43 21.55 -9.67
C SER A 51 -7.74 20.35 -8.78
N PHE A 52 -9.03 20.00 -8.65
CA PHE A 52 -9.45 18.88 -7.79
C PHE A 52 -8.97 17.53 -8.33
N ILE A 53 -8.39 16.74 -7.46
CA ILE A 53 -7.94 15.36 -7.76
C ILE A 53 -8.66 14.43 -6.79
N GLU A 54 -9.43 13.51 -7.34
CA GLU A 54 -10.19 12.52 -6.58
C GLU A 54 -9.25 11.55 -5.83
N GLY A 55 -9.66 11.13 -4.63
CA GLY A 55 -8.91 10.17 -3.81
C GLY A 55 -7.72 10.75 -3.06
N MET A 56 -7.56 12.08 -3.00
CA MET A 56 -6.48 12.76 -2.27
C MET A 56 -6.92 13.27 -0.89
N ASP A 57 -8.02 12.79 -0.36
CA ASP A 57 -8.59 13.28 0.91
C ASP A 57 -7.69 13.01 2.10
N LYS A 58 -7.01 11.87 2.14
CA LYS A 58 -6.05 11.50 3.20
C LYS A 58 -4.83 12.42 3.19
N GLU A 59 -4.32 12.73 2.01
CA GLU A 59 -3.20 13.64 1.80
C GLU A 59 -3.57 15.08 2.15
N CYS A 60 -4.77 15.51 1.74
CA CYS A 60 -5.33 16.81 2.14
C CYS A 60 -5.42 16.92 3.67
N PHE A 61 -5.93 15.90 4.33
CA PHE A 61 -5.99 15.88 5.79
C PHE A 61 -4.61 15.90 6.44
N SER A 62 -3.63 15.18 5.88
CA SER A 62 -2.24 15.20 6.34
C SER A 62 -1.63 16.61 6.23
N TYR A 63 -1.84 17.27 5.10
CA TYR A 63 -1.41 18.65 4.88
C TYR A 63 -2.02 19.63 5.91
N ILE A 64 -3.31 19.50 6.18
CA ILE A 64 -3.99 20.30 7.22
C ILE A 64 -3.37 20.05 8.59
N ARG A 65 -3.11 18.79 8.96
CA ARG A 65 -2.47 18.42 10.22
C ARG A 65 -1.07 19.01 10.37
N GLU A 66 -0.29 19.03 9.32
CA GLU A 66 1.05 19.64 9.33
C GLU A 66 0.98 21.15 9.55
N ASN A 67 0.06 21.83 8.88
CA ASN A 67 -0.16 23.27 9.10
C ASN A 67 -0.67 23.56 10.50
N ALA A 68 -1.54 22.72 11.04
CA ALA A 68 -1.99 22.81 12.41
C ALA A 68 -0.83 22.65 13.41
N ARG A 69 0.05 21.68 13.20
CA ARG A 69 1.26 21.47 14.04
C ARG A 69 2.19 22.69 14.02
N LYS A 70 2.37 23.32 12.87
CA LYS A 70 3.21 24.54 12.75
C LYS A 70 2.64 25.72 13.55
N LYS A 71 1.33 25.74 13.80
CA LYS A 71 0.65 26.77 14.59
C LYS A 71 0.41 26.37 16.04
N SER A 72 0.69 25.13 16.42
CA SER A 72 0.49 24.67 17.78
C SER A 72 1.54 25.28 18.72
N GLN A 73 1.09 25.59 19.92
CA GLN A 73 1.94 25.96 21.06
C GLN A 73 1.86 24.80 22.07
N GLY A 74 2.86 23.90 22.04
CA GLY A 74 2.83 22.65 22.80
C GLY A 74 2.04 21.53 22.09
N ASP A 75 1.31 20.73 22.83
CA ASP A 75 0.62 19.54 22.31
C ASP A 75 -0.77 19.82 21.73
N CYS A 76 -1.23 21.07 21.77
CA CYS A 76 -2.57 21.44 21.34
C CYS A 76 -2.56 22.64 20.40
N ALA A 77 -3.41 22.60 19.37
CA ALA A 77 -3.67 23.73 18.48
C ALA A 77 -5.17 24.02 18.46
N MET A 78 -5.55 25.25 18.81
CA MET A 78 -6.89 25.75 18.57
C MET A 78 -6.89 26.51 17.25
N ILE A 79 -7.58 25.96 16.26
CA ILE A 79 -7.65 26.50 14.90
C ILE A 79 -9.11 26.66 14.52
N GLU A 80 -9.44 27.82 13.99
CA GLU A 80 -10.79 28.10 13.51
C GLU A 80 -11.12 27.26 12.26
N ASP A 81 -12.37 26.83 12.15
CA ASP A 81 -12.84 25.99 11.05
C ASP A 81 -12.62 26.64 9.68
N ASN A 82 -12.79 27.97 9.58
CA ASN A 82 -12.54 28.73 8.36
C ASN A 82 -11.09 28.63 7.88
N VAL A 83 -10.13 28.54 8.80
CA VAL A 83 -8.70 28.37 8.49
C VAL A 83 -8.42 26.95 8.02
N VAL A 84 -9.04 25.95 8.64
CA VAL A 84 -8.93 24.54 8.23
C VAL A 84 -9.49 24.36 6.81
N PHE A 85 -10.66 24.89 6.54
CA PHE A 85 -11.29 24.84 5.23
C PHE A 85 -10.53 25.64 4.17
N LYS A 86 -9.88 26.73 4.54
CA LYS A 86 -8.99 27.45 3.65
C LYS A 86 -7.80 26.57 3.26
N TRP A 87 -7.14 25.91 4.20
CA TRP A 87 -6.03 24.99 3.88
C TRP A 87 -6.46 23.84 3.00
N ALA A 88 -7.69 23.32 3.19
CA ALA A 88 -8.23 22.28 2.31
C ALA A 88 -8.32 22.75 0.86
N ARG A 89 -8.78 23.99 0.63
CA ARG A 89 -8.83 24.59 -0.73
C ARG A 89 -7.44 24.88 -1.28
N ASP A 90 -6.54 25.42 -0.46
CA ASP A 90 -5.17 25.74 -0.84
C ASP A 90 -4.41 24.48 -1.28
N PHE A 91 -4.67 23.34 -0.64
CA PHE A 91 -4.09 22.05 -1.02
C PHE A 91 -4.32 21.70 -2.49
N TYR A 92 -5.51 21.92 -3.01
CA TYR A 92 -5.83 21.66 -4.41
C TYR A 92 -5.42 22.83 -5.30
N ASN A 93 -5.75 24.06 -4.95
CA ASN A 93 -5.53 25.26 -5.78
C ASN A 93 -4.05 25.59 -5.97
N ASP A 94 -3.21 25.36 -4.97
CA ASP A 94 -1.75 25.60 -5.03
C ASP A 94 -0.98 24.47 -5.72
N GLY A 95 -1.70 23.45 -6.24
CA GLY A 95 -1.11 22.31 -6.93
C GLY A 95 -0.34 21.36 -6.02
N ILE A 96 -0.58 21.42 -4.71
CA ILE A 96 0.04 20.52 -3.72
C ILE A 96 -0.47 19.10 -3.94
N ALA A 97 -1.77 18.94 -4.20
CA ALA A 97 -2.39 17.67 -4.53
C ALA A 97 -1.72 16.98 -5.73
N LEU A 98 -1.37 17.74 -6.76
CA LEU A 98 -0.70 17.22 -7.95
C LEU A 98 0.71 16.71 -7.63
N LYS A 99 1.48 17.47 -6.86
CA LYS A 99 2.84 17.08 -6.42
C LYS A 99 2.81 15.81 -5.58
N GLU A 100 1.91 15.74 -4.61
CA GLU A 100 1.72 14.54 -3.77
C GLU A 100 1.35 13.31 -4.62
N LEU A 101 0.49 13.47 -5.62
CA LEU A 101 0.12 12.40 -6.53
C LEU A 101 1.30 11.91 -7.37
N GLU A 102 2.12 12.82 -7.88
CA GLU A 102 3.32 12.49 -8.65
C GLU A 102 4.35 11.77 -7.79
N GLU A 103 4.58 12.22 -6.56
CA GLU A 103 5.47 11.55 -5.62
C GLU A 103 4.98 10.15 -5.25
N LYS A 104 3.67 9.97 -5.05
CA LYS A 104 3.07 8.65 -4.82
C LYS A 104 3.34 7.71 -5.98
N LYS A 105 3.04 8.12 -7.20
CA LYS A 105 3.28 7.33 -8.41
C LYS A 105 4.77 6.96 -8.56
N ALA A 106 5.67 7.90 -8.28
CA ALA A 106 7.11 7.64 -8.33
C ALA A 106 7.57 6.63 -7.26
N LYS A 107 6.99 6.66 -6.07
CA LYS A 107 7.28 5.69 -4.99
C LYS A 107 6.76 4.29 -5.37
N GLU A 108 5.53 4.20 -5.87
CA GLU A 108 4.93 2.94 -6.31
C GLU A 108 5.71 2.29 -7.46
N GLN A 109 6.17 3.09 -8.43
CA GLN A 109 7.01 2.60 -9.51
C GLN A 109 8.34 2.02 -8.99
N LYS A 110 9.03 2.75 -8.12
CA LYS A 110 10.29 2.26 -7.51
C LYS A 110 10.09 1.00 -6.68
N GLU A 111 8.96 0.88 -6.00
CA GLU A 111 8.66 -0.32 -5.22
C GLU A 111 8.34 -1.51 -6.12
N SER A 112 7.58 -1.29 -7.20
CA SER A 112 7.28 -2.33 -8.18
C SER A 112 8.53 -2.83 -8.90
N GLU A 113 9.44 -1.93 -9.28
CA GLU A 113 10.74 -2.28 -9.86
C GLU A 113 11.62 -3.08 -8.90
N LYS A 114 11.67 -2.69 -7.62
CA LYS A 114 12.39 -3.46 -6.60
C LYS A 114 11.83 -4.87 -6.43
N LYS A 115 10.49 -4.99 -6.39
CA LYS A 115 9.81 -6.30 -6.29
C LYS A 115 10.06 -7.16 -7.54
N ALA A 116 10.05 -6.54 -8.73
CA ALA A 116 10.35 -7.24 -9.98
C ALA A 116 11.80 -7.74 -10.03
N LYS A 117 12.78 -6.90 -9.65
CA LYS A 117 14.19 -7.30 -9.54
C LYS A 117 14.39 -8.43 -8.53
N ALA A 118 13.81 -8.32 -7.35
CA ALA A 118 13.93 -9.36 -6.32
C ALA A 118 13.36 -10.71 -6.77
N LYS A 119 12.24 -10.69 -7.50
CA LYS A 119 11.68 -11.91 -8.10
C LYS A 119 12.59 -12.51 -9.18
N ALA A 120 13.11 -11.67 -10.08
CA ALA A 120 14.03 -12.11 -11.13
C ALA A 120 15.33 -12.69 -10.56
N ASP A 121 15.90 -12.06 -9.52
CA ASP A 121 17.11 -12.58 -8.86
C ASP A 121 16.84 -13.89 -8.12
N ALA A 122 15.68 -14.04 -7.48
CA ALA A 122 15.29 -15.28 -6.82
C ALA A 122 15.07 -16.42 -7.83
N GLU A 123 14.50 -16.11 -8.99
CA GLU A 123 14.29 -17.07 -10.06
C GLU A 123 15.63 -17.50 -10.71
N ARG A 124 16.51 -16.53 -10.97
CA ARG A 124 17.88 -16.82 -11.44
C ARG A 124 18.64 -17.72 -10.48
N LYS A 125 18.54 -17.43 -9.18
CA LYS A 125 19.19 -18.26 -8.16
C LYS A 125 18.66 -19.69 -8.17
N LYS A 126 17.35 -19.89 -8.28
CA LYS A 126 16.74 -21.22 -8.39
C LYS A 126 17.26 -21.99 -9.62
N ILE A 127 17.33 -21.33 -10.77
CA ILE A 127 17.83 -21.95 -12.01
C ILE A 127 19.31 -22.34 -11.86
N LEU A 128 20.12 -21.50 -11.25
CA LEU A 128 21.52 -21.81 -10.97
C LEU A 128 21.65 -23.01 -10.02
N ASP A 129 20.91 -22.99 -8.91
CA ASP A 129 20.93 -24.07 -7.92
C ASP A 129 20.47 -25.40 -8.54
N GLU A 130 19.47 -25.36 -9.41
CA GLU A 130 19.01 -26.56 -10.16
C GLU A 130 20.03 -27.04 -11.16
N PHE A 131 20.75 -26.13 -11.82
CA PHE A 131 21.80 -26.49 -12.78
C PHE A 131 23.01 -27.10 -12.08
N TYR A 132 23.43 -26.63 -10.94
CA TYR A 132 24.56 -27.15 -10.19
C TYR A 132 24.24 -28.36 -9.32
N SER A 133 22.98 -28.60 -9.00
CA SER A 133 22.54 -29.75 -8.20
C SER A 133 22.34 -31.05 -9.03
N LYS A 134 22.34 -30.97 -10.36
CA LYS A 134 22.30 -32.15 -11.20
C LYS A 134 23.67 -32.83 -11.19
N PRO A 135 23.82 -34.03 -10.63
CA PRO A 135 25.07 -34.77 -10.71
C PRO A 135 25.39 -35.04 -12.19
N MET A 136 26.61 -34.69 -12.59
CA MET A 136 27.15 -35.08 -13.91
C MET A 136 27.25 -36.60 -14.00
N THR A 137 26.13 -37.28 -14.20
CA THR A 137 26.11 -38.67 -14.56
C THR A 137 25.82 -38.74 -16.05
N GLU A 138 26.84 -39.01 -16.74
CA GLU A 138 27.03 -39.74 -17.98
C GLU A 138 27.97 -39.04 -18.95
N LYS A 139 29.23 -39.48 -18.90
CA LYS A 139 30.11 -39.41 -20.03
C LYS A 139 29.50 -40.25 -21.15
N LYS A 140 28.64 -39.68 -21.98
CA LYS A 140 28.40 -40.24 -23.29
C LYS A 140 29.68 -40.04 -24.08
N ASN A 141 30.32 -41.16 -24.45
CA ASN A 141 31.36 -41.17 -25.47
C ASN A 141 30.83 -40.44 -26.69
N VAL A 142 31.27 -39.20 -26.85
CA VAL A 142 31.11 -38.50 -28.11
C VAL A 142 32.18 -39.07 -29.03
N ASN A 143 31.76 -39.87 -29.99
CA ASN A 143 32.61 -40.24 -31.11
C ASN A 143 33.09 -38.94 -31.76
N THR A 144 34.40 -38.78 -31.79
CA THR A 144 35.13 -37.61 -32.32
C THR A 144 35.17 -37.54 -33.85
N ASP A 145 34.26 -38.26 -34.56
CA ASP A 145 34.34 -38.36 -36.01
C ASP A 145 33.41 -37.43 -36.80
N ASP A 146 32.64 -36.56 -36.11
CA ASP A 146 31.79 -35.59 -36.79
C ASP A 146 32.23 -34.11 -36.45
N PHE A 147 33.50 -33.82 -36.63
CA PHE A 147 33.94 -32.44 -36.69
C PHE A 147 33.70 -31.90 -38.11
N VAL A 148 32.52 -31.35 -38.34
CA VAL A 148 32.26 -30.58 -39.56
C VAL A 148 32.99 -29.25 -39.40
N GLN A 149 34.09 -29.10 -40.10
CA GLN A 149 34.86 -27.90 -40.22
C GLN A 149 34.00 -26.88 -41.02
N LEU A 150 33.39 -25.94 -40.34
CA LEU A 150 32.76 -24.79 -40.97
C LEU A 150 33.87 -23.81 -41.39
N GLU A 151 34.21 -23.86 -42.68
CA GLU A 151 35.03 -22.83 -43.31
C GLU A 151 34.19 -21.53 -43.39
N LEU A 152 34.63 -20.53 -42.63
CA LEU A 152 34.15 -19.16 -42.73
C LEU A 152 34.92 -18.46 -43.86
N PHE A 153 34.19 -18.15 -44.93
CA PHE A 153 34.60 -17.18 -45.94
C PHE A 153 33.91 -15.85 -45.68
#